data_f8bbdcded3a5fb34534ce194807c5dbb
#
_entry.id   f8bbdcded3a5fb34534ce194807c5dbb
#
_cell.length_a   1.000
_cell.length_b   1.000
_cell.length_c   1.000
_cell.angle_alpha   90.00
_cell.angle_beta   90.00
_cell.angle_gamma   90.00
#
_symmetry.space_group_name_H-M   'P 1'
#
loop_
_entity.id
_entity.type
_entity.pdbx_description
1 polymer ?
#
loop_
_entity_poly.entity_id
_entity_poly.type
_entity_poly.pdbx_seq_one_letter_code
_entity_poly.pdbx_strand_id
1 'polypeptide(L)'
;MANFFADNDDLQFYFEKGLDWDPLARVSEWNFKAPDAPATTADALDTYREFANLIGEFAADEVAPHWHELDTQPPKLVDGETVPGARMQTIFARMQELDLHCLALPREFGGMNTPLLLYFVVTEILARADSILALGLSRRRWDDFLAAL
;
A
#
# COMPACT_ATOMS: atom_id res chain seq x y z
N MET A 1 -11.54 12.27 11.71
CA MET A 1 -11.02 10.91 11.95
C MET A 1 -9.52 11.00 11.91
N ALA A 2 -8.79 10.16 12.65
CA ALA A 2 -7.34 10.11 12.56
C ALA A 2 -6.92 9.59 11.19
N ASN A 3 -5.80 10.08 10.64
CA ASN A 3 -5.29 9.63 9.35
C ASN A 3 -3.76 9.57 9.42
N PHE A 4 -3.19 8.39 9.30
CA PHE A 4 -1.74 8.17 9.50
C PHE A 4 -0.87 8.78 8.39
N PHE A 5 -1.47 9.23 7.30
CA PHE A 5 -0.80 10.04 6.29
C PHE A 5 -1.06 11.53 6.50
N ALA A 6 -2.33 11.98 6.54
CA ALA A 6 -2.67 13.39 6.64
C ALA A 6 -2.21 14.04 7.95
N ASP A 7 -2.18 13.29 9.06
CA ASP A 7 -1.76 13.75 10.38
C ASP A 7 -0.24 13.55 10.62
N ASN A 8 0.54 13.29 9.54
CA ASN A 8 1.97 13.06 9.62
C ASN A 8 2.74 14.14 8.83
N ASP A 9 3.23 15.15 9.54
CA ASP A 9 3.93 16.30 8.96
C ASP A 9 5.18 15.90 8.14
N ASP A 10 5.90 14.84 8.55
CA ASP A 10 7.08 14.36 7.85
C ASP A 10 6.70 13.75 6.50
N LEU A 11 5.67 12.90 6.46
CA LEU A 11 5.16 12.32 5.20
C LEU A 11 4.59 13.39 4.28
N GLN A 12 3.85 14.37 4.82
CA GLN A 12 3.36 15.51 4.05
C GLN A 12 4.53 16.32 3.45
N PHE A 13 5.56 16.60 4.25
CA PHE A 13 6.75 17.31 3.77
C PHE A 13 7.46 16.54 2.65
N TYR A 14 7.71 15.25 2.83
CA TYR A 14 8.34 14.43 1.79
C TYR A 14 7.50 14.39 0.52
N PHE A 15 6.20 14.22 0.65
CA PHE A 15 5.29 14.11 -0.48
C PHE A 15 5.21 15.41 -1.29
N GLU A 16 5.19 16.57 -0.61
CA GLU A 16 5.02 17.87 -1.25
C GLU A 16 6.33 18.53 -1.69
N LYS A 17 7.43 18.30 -0.96
CA LYS A 17 8.67 19.08 -1.10
C LYS A 17 9.94 18.26 -1.10
N GLY A 18 9.95 17.10 -0.45
CA GLY A 18 11.14 16.30 -0.24
C GLY A 18 11.47 15.38 -1.41
N LEU A 19 10.50 15.07 -2.27
CA LEU A 19 10.64 14.11 -3.36
C LEU A 19 10.39 14.77 -4.72
N ASP A 20 11.25 14.45 -5.70
CA ASP A 20 11.02 14.79 -7.10
C ASP A 20 10.21 13.66 -7.77
N TRP A 21 8.91 13.87 -7.87
CA TRP A 21 7.98 12.88 -8.43
C TRP A 21 8.00 12.82 -9.96
N ASP A 22 8.44 13.89 -10.66
CA ASP A 22 8.35 13.94 -12.13
C ASP A 22 9.12 12.79 -12.81
N PRO A 23 10.39 12.53 -12.51
CA PRO A 23 11.10 11.41 -13.12
C PRO A 23 10.52 10.06 -12.73
N LEU A 24 9.99 9.92 -11.52
CA LEU A 24 9.41 8.67 -11.03
C LEU A 24 8.09 8.36 -11.75
N ALA A 25 7.19 9.34 -11.85
CA ALA A 25 5.95 9.19 -12.59
C ALA A 25 6.18 8.92 -14.07
N ARG A 26 7.14 9.62 -14.69
CA ARG A 26 7.50 9.39 -16.11
C ARG A 26 8.02 7.99 -16.37
N VAL A 27 8.83 7.45 -15.49
CA VAL A 27 9.35 6.08 -15.64
C VAL A 27 8.22 5.07 -15.50
N SER A 28 7.40 5.17 -14.46
CA SER A 28 6.28 4.26 -14.22
C SER A 28 5.23 4.32 -15.32
N GLU A 29 4.93 5.51 -15.84
CA GLU A 29 3.87 5.75 -16.83
C GLU A 29 4.38 5.84 -18.28
N TRP A 30 5.61 5.38 -18.55
CA TRP A 30 6.23 5.39 -19.89
C TRP A 30 6.17 6.78 -20.56
N ASN A 31 6.52 7.82 -19.84
CA ASN A 31 6.32 9.22 -20.23
C ASN A 31 4.84 9.52 -20.54
N PHE A 32 3.94 9.04 -19.70
CA PHE A 32 2.48 9.21 -19.81
C PHE A 32 1.87 8.61 -21.08
N LYS A 33 2.50 7.54 -21.60
CA LYS A 33 2.03 6.79 -22.77
C LYS A 33 1.51 5.38 -22.42
N ALA A 34 1.60 4.99 -21.15
CA ALA A 34 1.03 3.73 -20.69
C ALA A 34 -0.50 3.75 -20.88
N PRO A 35 -1.16 2.61 -21.07
CA PRO A 35 -2.62 2.54 -21.10
C PRO A 35 -3.20 3.13 -19.81
N ASP A 36 -4.22 3.97 -19.95
CA ASP A 36 -4.91 4.65 -18.82
C ASP A 36 -3.97 5.48 -17.91
N ALA A 37 -2.84 5.94 -18.47
CA ALA A 37 -1.91 6.79 -17.74
C ALA A 37 -2.53 8.15 -17.39
N PRO A 38 -2.14 8.74 -16.24
CA PRO A 38 -2.46 10.15 -15.96
C PRO A 38 -1.89 11.05 -17.07
N ALA A 39 -2.51 12.17 -17.32
CA ALA A 39 -2.08 13.06 -18.41
C ALA A 39 -0.76 13.80 -18.07
N THR A 40 -0.53 14.08 -16.81
CA THR A 40 0.60 14.87 -16.30
C THR A 40 1.14 14.32 -14.98
N THR A 41 2.32 14.80 -14.58
CA THR A 41 2.86 14.52 -13.24
C THR A 41 1.93 15.03 -12.14
N ALA A 42 1.25 16.16 -12.33
CA ALA A 42 0.31 16.69 -11.35
C ALA A 42 -0.88 15.74 -11.14
N ASP A 43 -1.48 15.25 -12.23
CA ASP A 43 -2.58 14.29 -12.16
C ASP A 43 -2.15 12.98 -11.47
N ALA A 44 -0.91 12.51 -11.77
CA ALA A 44 -0.35 11.35 -11.08
C ALA A 44 -0.19 11.58 -9.57
N LEU A 45 0.31 12.74 -9.19
CA LEU A 45 0.49 13.13 -7.79
C LEU A 45 -0.83 13.23 -7.03
N ASP A 46 -1.86 13.76 -7.64
CA ASP A 46 -3.19 13.83 -7.03
C ASP A 46 -3.71 12.42 -6.73
N THR A 47 -3.57 11.49 -7.70
CA THR A 47 -3.92 10.08 -7.49
C THR A 47 -3.08 9.43 -6.38
N TYR A 48 -1.76 9.67 -6.34
CA TYR A 48 -0.89 9.10 -5.30
C TYR A 48 -1.25 9.64 -3.92
N ARG A 49 -1.62 10.93 -3.83
CA ARG A 49 -2.05 11.57 -2.57
C ARG A 49 -3.39 11.01 -2.09
N GLU A 50 -4.36 10.88 -2.97
CA GLU A 50 -5.66 10.27 -2.65
C GLU A 50 -5.47 8.86 -2.13
N PHE A 51 -4.59 8.10 -2.76
CA PHE A 51 -4.28 6.75 -2.35
C PHE A 51 -3.57 6.69 -0.97
N ALA A 52 -2.58 7.56 -0.74
CA ALA A 52 -1.91 7.65 0.56
C ALA A 52 -2.89 8.05 1.68
N ASN A 53 -3.84 8.93 1.40
CA ASN A 53 -4.92 9.29 2.33
C ASN A 53 -5.83 8.09 2.65
N LEU A 54 -6.26 7.34 1.64
CA LEU A 54 -7.08 6.14 1.83
C LEU A 54 -6.37 5.11 2.72
N ILE A 55 -5.09 4.88 2.47
CA ILE A 55 -4.25 3.99 3.31
C ILE A 55 -4.11 4.56 4.74
N GLY A 56 -3.95 5.87 4.87
CA GLY A 56 -3.84 6.53 6.17
C GLY A 56 -5.10 6.37 7.02
N GLU A 57 -6.27 6.49 6.42
CA GLU A 57 -7.56 6.21 7.06
C GLU A 57 -7.71 4.73 7.41
N PHE A 58 -7.42 3.84 6.46
CA PHE A 58 -7.45 2.40 6.68
C PHE A 58 -6.53 1.97 7.84
N ALA A 59 -5.31 2.49 7.89
CA ALA A 59 -4.35 2.20 8.96
C ALA A 59 -4.87 2.65 10.33
N ALA A 60 -5.52 3.83 10.40
CA ALA A 60 -6.05 4.39 11.64
C ALA A 60 -7.31 3.68 12.13
N ASP A 61 -8.22 3.33 11.22
CA ASP A 61 -9.56 2.84 11.58
C ASP A 61 -9.64 1.31 11.60
N GLU A 62 -8.92 0.61 10.72
CA GLU A 62 -9.03 -0.84 10.54
C GLU A 62 -7.83 -1.63 11.12
N VAL A 63 -6.68 -1.00 11.29
CA VAL A 63 -5.45 -1.69 11.74
C VAL A 63 -5.09 -1.31 13.17
N ALA A 64 -4.82 -0.03 13.43
CA ALA A 64 -4.31 0.43 14.71
C ALA A 64 -5.18 0.07 15.93
N PRO A 65 -6.52 0.07 15.86
CA PRO A 65 -7.35 -0.33 17.01
C PRO A 65 -7.19 -1.80 17.39
N HIS A 66 -6.67 -2.64 16.49
CA HIS A 66 -6.56 -4.08 16.66
C HIS A 66 -5.13 -4.58 16.95
N TRP A 67 -4.19 -3.67 17.26
CA TRP A 67 -2.80 -4.02 17.53
C TRP A 67 -2.62 -5.15 18.54
N HIS A 68 -3.44 -5.16 19.60
CA HIS A 68 -3.38 -6.18 20.64
C HIS A 68 -3.83 -7.57 20.15
N GLU A 69 -4.87 -7.61 19.30
CA GLU A 69 -5.31 -8.86 18.68
C GLU A 69 -4.25 -9.40 17.70
N LEU A 70 -3.63 -8.52 16.93
CA LEU A 70 -2.56 -8.87 15.99
C LEU A 70 -1.35 -9.45 16.70
N ASP A 71 -0.95 -8.88 17.84
CA ASP A 71 0.18 -9.33 18.65
C ASP A 71 -0.11 -10.66 19.37
N THR A 72 -1.34 -10.85 19.87
CA THR A 72 -1.72 -12.05 20.65
C THR A 72 -2.18 -13.24 19.82
N GLN A 73 -2.44 -13.05 18.53
CA GLN A 73 -2.86 -14.10 17.60
C GLN A 73 -1.82 -14.35 16.51
N PRO A 74 -0.63 -14.90 16.86
CA PRO A 74 0.43 -15.12 15.89
C PRO A 74 0.02 -16.12 14.81
N PRO A 75 0.67 -16.07 13.64
CA PRO A 75 0.49 -17.06 12.59
C PRO A 75 0.77 -18.47 13.10
N LYS A 76 0.04 -19.45 12.60
CA LYS A 76 0.22 -20.89 12.93
C LYS A 76 0.67 -21.65 11.71
N LEU A 77 1.49 -22.65 11.93
CA LEU A 77 1.83 -23.62 10.89
C LEU A 77 0.77 -24.74 10.87
N VAL A 78 0.07 -24.87 9.74
CA VAL A 78 -0.98 -25.88 9.53
C VAL A 78 -0.65 -26.60 8.22
N ASP A 79 -0.44 -27.91 8.26
CA ASP A 79 -0.13 -28.75 7.09
C ASP A 79 1.05 -28.24 6.22
N GLY A 80 2.03 -27.59 6.85
CA GLY A 80 3.21 -27.04 6.17
C GLY A 80 3.01 -25.60 5.66
N GLU A 81 1.83 -25.01 5.80
CA GLU A 81 1.52 -23.65 5.40
C GLU A 81 1.38 -22.70 6.60
N THR A 82 1.79 -21.46 6.41
CA THR A 82 1.62 -20.42 7.43
C THR A 82 0.24 -19.79 7.32
N VAL A 83 -0.61 -20.03 8.31
CA VAL A 83 -1.96 -19.48 8.41
C VAL A 83 -1.93 -18.26 9.34
N PRO A 84 -2.23 -17.04 8.85
CA PRO A 84 -2.33 -15.85 9.67
C PRO A 84 -3.42 -15.97 10.75
N GLY A 85 -3.31 -15.20 11.83
CA GLY A 85 -4.36 -15.06 12.83
C GLY A 85 -5.66 -14.51 12.24
N ALA A 86 -6.80 -14.78 12.88
CA ALA A 86 -8.12 -14.43 12.34
C ALA A 86 -8.27 -12.92 12.03
N ARG A 87 -7.77 -12.05 12.92
CA ARG A 87 -7.80 -10.59 12.69
C ARG A 87 -6.98 -10.21 11.45
N MET A 88 -5.78 -10.74 11.32
CA MET A 88 -4.91 -10.49 10.16
C MET A 88 -5.59 -10.93 8.84
N GLN A 89 -6.27 -12.06 8.84
CA GLN A 89 -7.04 -12.52 7.66
C GLN A 89 -8.14 -11.53 7.28
N THR A 90 -8.88 -11.00 8.27
CA THR A 90 -9.92 -9.99 8.04
C THR A 90 -9.34 -8.71 7.45
N ILE A 91 -8.23 -8.23 8.00
CA ILE A 91 -7.54 -7.03 7.49
C ILE A 91 -7.06 -7.25 6.06
N PHE A 92 -6.44 -8.38 5.75
CA PHE A 92 -6.01 -8.70 4.39
C PHE A 92 -7.18 -8.79 3.39
N ALA A 93 -8.30 -9.39 3.79
CA ALA A 93 -9.49 -9.44 2.96
C ALA A 93 -10.00 -8.01 2.65
N ARG A 94 -10.01 -7.13 3.67
CA ARG A 94 -10.40 -5.75 3.50
C ARG A 94 -9.45 -4.96 2.61
N MET A 95 -8.14 -5.20 2.72
CA MET A 95 -7.15 -4.61 1.82
C MET A 95 -7.35 -5.04 0.37
N GLN A 96 -7.73 -6.29 0.13
CA GLN A 96 -8.05 -6.79 -1.21
C GLN A 96 -9.30 -6.12 -1.78
N GLU A 97 -10.36 -5.96 -0.99
CA GLU A 97 -11.57 -5.25 -1.40
C GLU A 97 -11.33 -3.79 -1.80
N LEU A 98 -10.31 -3.17 -1.23
CA LEU A 98 -9.92 -1.78 -1.47
C LEU A 98 -8.77 -1.65 -2.50
N ASP A 99 -8.36 -2.73 -3.15
CA ASP A 99 -7.24 -2.80 -4.09
C ASP A 99 -5.91 -2.23 -3.55
N LEU A 100 -5.71 -2.32 -2.21
CA LEU A 100 -4.53 -1.73 -1.55
C LEU A 100 -3.23 -2.53 -1.73
N HIS A 101 -3.25 -3.65 -2.43
CA HIS A 101 -2.14 -4.61 -2.49
C HIS A 101 -1.35 -4.58 -3.81
N CYS A 102 -1.89 -4.01 -4.89
CA CYS A 102 -1.32 -4.11 -6.24
C CYS A 102 -0.73 -2.80 -6.79
N LEU A 103 -0.29 -1.89 -5.93
CA LEU A 103 0.10 -0.52 -6.31
C LEU A 103 1.14 -0.42 -7.42
N ALA A 104 2.26 -1.08 -7.25
CA ALA A 104 3.38 -0.98 -8.17
C ALA A 104 3.39 -2.08 -9.25
N LEU A 105 2.34 -2.90 -9.34
CA LEU A 105 2.17 -3.81 -10.47
C LEU A 105 1.70 -3.05 -11.71
N PRO A 106 2.07 -3.52 -12.92
CA PRO A 106 1.50 -2.98 -14.15
C PRO A 106 -0.03 -3.13 -14.20
N ARG A 107 -0.72 -2.17 -14.85
CA ARG A 107 -2.18 -2.21 -15.01
C ARG A 107 -2.67 -3.44 -15.75
N GLU A 108 -1.89 -3.96 -16.69
CA GLU A 108 -2.20 -5.21 -17.42
C GLU A 108 -2.33 -6.44 -16.50
N PHE A 109 -1.75 -6.38 -15.29
CA PHE A 109 -1.86 -7.40 -14.24
C PHE A 109 -2.75 -6.95 -13.06
N GLY A 110 -3.63 -5.98 -13.29
CA GLY A 110 -4.56 -5.47 -12.26
C GLY A 110 -3.93 -4.52 -11.25
N GLY A 111 -2.74 -3.99 -11.53
CA GLY A 111 -2.06 -3.01 -10.67
C GLY A 111 -2.36 -1.56 -11.04
N MET A 112 -1.68 -0.63 -10.39
CA MET A 112 -1.86 0.81 -10.57
C MET A 112 -0.67 1.50 -11.26
N ASN A 113 0.37 0.78 -11.62
CA ASN A 113 1.58 1.33 -12.27
C ASN A 113 2.30 2.41 -11.44
N THR A 114 2.09 2.44 -10.12
CA THR A 114 2.67 3.48 -9.28
C THR A 114 4.18 3.31 -9.12
N PRO A 115 4.94 4.40 -8.91
CA PRO A 115 6.34 4.28 -8.57
C PRO A 115 6.57 3.45 -7.31
N LEU A 116 7.66 2.70 -7.29
CA LEU A 116 8.04 1.89 -6.12
C LEU A 116 8.20 2.75 -4.85
N LEU A 117 8.51 4.04 -5.00
CA LEU A 117 8.60 4.97 -3.88
C LEU A 117 7.25 5.15 -3.17
N LEU A 118 6.13 5.20 -3.89
CA LEU A 118 4.81 5.25 -3.25
C LEU A 118 4.54 3.99 -2.42
N TYR A 119 4.99 2.83 -2.90
CA TYR A 119 4.91 1.59 -2.12
C TYR A 119 5.66 1.71 -0.78
N PHE A 120 6.83 2.35 -0.73
CA PHE A 120 7.55 2.57 0.53
C PHE A 120 6.82 3.53 1.46
N VAL A 121 6.21 4.61 0.93
CA VAL A 121 5.35 5.51 1.71
C VAL A 121 4.18 4.75 2.33
N VAL A 122 3.50 3.93 1.54
CA VAL A 122 2.39 3.08 2.01
C VAL A 122 2.85 2.08 3.07
N THR A 123 4.00 1.45 2.85
CA THR A 123 4.58 0.53 3.83
C THR A 123 4.90 1.23 5.16
N GLU A 124 5.40 2.45 5.13
CA GLU A 124 5.65 3.26 6.33
C GLU A 124 4.35 3.58 7.08
N ILE A 125 3.29 4.01 6.36
CA ILE A 125 1.98 4.28 6.96
C ILE A 125 1.45 3.04 7.67
N LEU A 126 1.48 1.88 7.02
CA LEU A 126 1.01 0.62 7.60
C LEU A 126 1.90 0.13 8.74
N ALA A 127 3.22 0.28 8.63
CA ALA A 127 4.16 -0.14 9.68
C ALA A 127 4.00 0.67 10.98
N ARG A 128 3.51 1.90 10.91
CA ARG A 128 3.16 2.70 12.10
C ARG A 128 1.93 2.16 12.81
N ALA A 129 1.01 1.53 12.09
CA ALA A 129 -0.16 0.87 12.67
C ALA A 129 0.19 -0.54 13.16
N ASP A 130 0.88 -1.33 12.33
CA ASP A 130 1.35 -2.68 12.65
C ASP A 130 2.49 -3.10 11.71
N SER A 131 3.66 -3.39 12.26
CA SER A 131 4.85 -3.74 11.47
C SER A 131 4.77 -5.13 10.82
N ILE A 132 4.06 -6.07 11.42
CA ILE A 132 3.88 -7.43 10.89
C ILE A 132 2.95 -7.38 9.68
N LEU A 133 1.90 -6.56 9.73
CA LEU A 133 1.01 -6.33 8.59
C LEU A 133 1.78 -5.77 7.39
N ALA A 134 2.63 -4.77 7.59
CA ALA A 134 3.43 -4.17 6.54
C ALA A 134 4.36 -5.19 5.85
N LEU A 135 4.99 -6.08 6.63
CA LEU A 135 5.82 -7.19 6.11
C LEU A 135 4.97 -8.24 5.38
N GLY A 136 3.79 -8.55 5.91
CA GLY A 136 2.84 -9.50 5.30
C GLY A 136 2.34 -9.02 3.94
N LEU A 137 2.12 -7.72 3.76
CA LEU A 137 1.75 -7.10 2.49
C LEU A 137 2.82 -7.32 1.43
N SER A 138 4.10 -7.17 1.78
CA SER A 138 5.22 -7.41 0.87
C SER A 138 5.24 -8.83 0.32
N ARG A 139 4.95 -9.82 1.15
CA ARG A 139 4.99 -11.23 0.77
C ARG A 139 3.82 -11.62 -0.16
N ARG A 140 2.59 -11.27 0.20
CA ARG A 140 1.40 -11.59 -0.61
C ARG A 140 1.48 -11.02 -2.02
N ARG A 141 2.03 -9.85 -2.17
CA ARG A 141 2.23 -9.20 -3.46
C ARG A 141 3.05 -10.03 -4.44
N TRP A 142 4.07 -10.74 -3.96
CA TRP A 142 4.87 -11.61 -4.82
C TRP A 142 4.12 -12.88 -5.20
N ASP A 143 3.35 -13.44 -4.28
CA ASP A 143 2.54 -14.62 -4.54
C ASP A 143 1.45 -14.31 -5.58
N ASP A 144 0.77 -13.17 -5.48
CA ASP A 144 -0.24 -12.71 -6.42
C ASP A 144 0.38 -12.43 -7.81
N PHE A 145 1.55 -11.81 -7.87
CA PHE A 145 2.29 -11.56 -9.11
C PHE A 145 2.71 -12.86 -9.78
N LEU A 146 3.26 -13.82 -9.03
CA LEU A 146 3.66 -15.12 -9.58
C LEU A 146 2.46 -15.96 -10.05
N ALA A 147 1.31 -15.80 -9.41
CA ALA A 147 0.08 -16.48 -9.83
C ALA A 147 -0.53 -15.88 -11.11
N ALA A 148 -0.18 -14.62 -11.44
CA ALA A 148 -0.65 -13.93 -12.64
C ALA A 148 0.24 -14.13 -13.89
N LEU A 149 1.45 -14.70 -13.71
CA LEU A 149 2.38 -15.09 -14.77
C LEU A 149 2.08 -16.49 -15.30
#